data_4929e861ee182d2cbff998bc2dd81646
#
_entry.id   4929e861ee182d2cbff998bc2dd81646
#
_cell.length_a   1.000
_cell.length_b   1.000
_cell.length_c   1.000
_cell.angle_alpha   90.00
_cell.angle_beta   90.00
_cell.angle_gamma   90.00
#
_symmetry.space_group_name_H-M   'P 1'
#
loop_
_entity.id
_entity.type
_entity.pdbx_description
1 polymer ?
#
loop_
_entity_poly.entity_id
_entity_poly.type
_entity_poly.pdbx_seq_one_letter_code
_entity_poly.pdbx_strand_id
1 'polypeptide(L)'
;MLQNIPTHVIAGPLGAGKTSLIRQLLDQRPSSERWAVLINEFGQIGLDAALLSRDEEGITINEIAGGCLCCVNGVPFQVGLGRLLRKARPDRLLIEPSGLGHPAELIRQLGRPPWKGVLDVQPLVIVLDALALAAGEPLPEAQRESLAIAGLLVINKSGSVDKSNRALISRSLPSMTTLWTDHGYLHVDNFIGKRYQQEVLRPVDEPVTPNESGLLGGLWINPRIPLCISQQGQAGWSIGWKWHPSVMLDPASVGNFLRRWAWRRAKLVIHTPGGWQSLNALDGQAANWQASEWRKDSRIELIFDQPQSQEALQQGLQDCVAN
;
A
#
# COMPACT_ATOMS: atom_id res chain seq x y z
N MET A 1 13.00 3.25 -26.48
CA MET A 1 12.46 2.02 -25.88
C MET A 1 12.70 2.13 -24.38
N LEU A 2 11.76 1.73 -23.54
CA LEU A 2 11.96 1.71 -22.07
C LEU A 2 12.93 0.57 -21.73
N GLN A 3 14.04 0.86 -21.07
CA GLN A 3 15.06 -0.12 -20.69
C GLN A 3 15.70 0.24 -19.36
N ASN A 4 15.98 -0.77 -18.54
CA ASN A 4 16.73 -0.65 -17.29
C ASN A 4 16.19 0.43 -16.35
N ILE A 5 14.87 0.52 -16.19
CA ILE A 5 14.24 1.46 -15.27
C ILE A 5 14.51 0.98 -13.83
N PRO A 6 15.27 1.74 -13.01
CA PRO A 6 15.47 1.38 -11.59
C PRO A 6 14.12 1.21 -10.90
N THR A 7 13.88 0.00 -10.38
CA THR A 7 12.60 -0.40 -9.83
C THR A 7 12.77 -0.87 -8.40
N HIS A 8 12.19 -0.14 -7.46
CA HIS A 8 12.29 -0.41 -6.04
C HIS A 8 10.97 -0.97 -5.51
N VAL A 9 11.03 -2.14 -4.88
CA VAL A 9 9.89 -2.72 -4.16
C VAL A 9 10.02 -2.35 -2.69
N ILE A 10 8.98 -1.70 -2.14
CA ILE A 10 8.93 -1.23 -0.75
C ILE A 10 7.84 -2.01 -0.05
N ALA A 11 8.25 -3.07 0.65
CA ALA A 11 7.37 -4.02 1.33
C ALA A 11 7.39 -3.84 2.86
N GLY A 12 6.59 -4.60 3.55
CA GLY A 12 6.49 -4.62 5.01
C GLY A 12 5.06 -4.86 5.48
N PRO A 13 4.86 -5.15 6.77
CA PRO A 13 3.54 -5.41 7.34
C PRO A 13 2.57 -4.25 7.16
N LEU A 14 1.31 -4.56 7.39
CA LEU A 14 0.26 -3.55 7.40
C LEU A 14 0.56 -2.51 8.50
N GLY A 15 0.43 -1.22 8.17
CA GLY A 15 0.66 -0.14 9.13
C GLY A 15 2.11 0.21 9.43
N ALA A 16 3.11 -0.48 8.87
CA ALA A 16 4.52 -0.19 9.10
C ALA A 16 4.98 1.19 8.57
N GLY A 17 4.21 1.80 7.67
CA GLY A 17 4.51 3.14 7.13
C GLY A 17 5.13 3.14 5.74
N LYS A 18 4.88 2.11 4.92
CA LYS A 18 5.34 2.02 3.52
C LYS A 18 4.92 3.23 2.69
N THR A 19 3.62 3.54 2.69
CA THR A 19 3.06 4.70 1.98
C THR A 19 3.65 6.02 2.47
N SER A 20 3.91 6.14 3.79
CA SER A 20 4.59 7.31 4.36
C SER A 20 6.02 7.44 3.85
N LEU A 21 6.77 6.33 3.78
CA LEU A 21 8.12 6.31 3.22
C LEU A 21 8.12 6.73 1.75
N ILE A 22 7.19 6.18 0.95
CA ILE A 22 7.07 6.55 -0.47
C ILE A 22 6.79 8.05 -0.61
N ARG A 23 5.87 8.61 0.21
CA ARG A 23 5.58 10.05 0.21
C ARG A 23 6.83 10.87 0.48
N GLN A 24 7.59 10.54 1.53
CA GLN A 24 8.83 11.23 1.89
C GLN A 24 9.90 11.15 0.78
N LEU A 25 9.97 10.04 0.06
CA LEU A 25 10.87 9.88 -1.09
C LEU A 25 10.41 10.72 -2.29
N LEU A 26 9.10 10.79 -2.55
CA LEU A 26 8.54 11.62 -3.61
C LEU A 26 8.80 13.12 -3.36
N ASP A 27 8.72 13.56 -2.10
CA ASP A 27 9.04 14.94 -1.71
C ASP A 27 10.50 15.34 -1.99
N GLN A 28 11.39 14.35 -2.03
CA GLN A 28 12.83 14.52 -2.28
C GLN A 28 13.23 14.18 -3.72
N ARG A 29 12.27 13.88 -4.60
CA ARG A 29 12.55 13.52 -5.99
C ARG A 29 13.33 14.61 -6.71
N PRO A 30 14.42 14.28 -7.42
CA PRO A 30 15.08 15.24 -8.30
C PRO A 30 14.09 15.78 -9.34
N SER A 31 14.05 17.09 -9.53
CA SER A 31 13.14 17.75 -10.50
C SER A 31 13.36 17.30 -11.95
N SER A 32 14.57 16.80 -12.25
CA SER A 32 14.93 16.27 -13.57
C SER A 32 14.43 14.85 -13.83
N GLU A 33 13.98 14.11 -12.79
CA GLU A 33 13.50 12.73 -12.92
C GLU A 33 11.97 12.65 -12.90
N ARG A 34 11.42 11.78 -13.71
CA ARG A 34 9.99 11.38 -13.66
C ARG A 34 9.88 10.10 -12.86
N TRP A 35 9.13 10.12 -11.80
CA TRP A 35 8.90 8.95 -10.96
C TRP A 35 7.49 8.40 -11.15
N ALA A 36 7.38 7.09 -11.21
CA ALA A 36 6.10 6.40 -11.18
C ALA A 36 5.98 5.59 -9.90
N VAL A 37 4.78 5.55 -9.36
CA VAL A 37 4.42 4.72 -8.21
C VAL A 37 3.33 3.76 -8.61
N LEU A 38 3.57 2.47 -8.40
CA LEU A 38 2.57 1.42 -8.55
C LEU A 38 2.17 0.90 -7.18
N ILE A 39 0.90 1.04 -6.84
CA ILE A 39 0.36 0.56 -5.58
C ILE A 39 -0.49 -0.66 -5.85
N ASN A 40 -0.15 -1.76 -5.19
CA ASN A 40 -0.94 -2.99 -5.21
C ASN A 40 -1.38 -3.30 -3.79
N GLU A 41 -2.58 -2.85 -3.42
CA GLU A 41 -3.10 -3.01 -2.07
C GLU A 41 -4.14 -4.13 -1.95
N PHE A 42 -4.18 -4.73 -0.73
CA PHE A 42 -5.28 -5.61 -0.33
C PHE A 42 -6.53 -4.76 -0.11
N GLY A 43 -7.55 -5.03 -0.91
CA GLY A 43 -8.75 -4.21 -1.01
C GLY A 43 -8.93 -3.67 -2.43
N GLN A 44 -10.15 -3.61 -2.90
CA GLN A 44 -10.42 -3.24 -4.30
C GLN A 44 -10.69 -1.75 -4.49
N ILE A 45 -10.41 -0.92 -3.49
CA ILE A 45 -10.89 0.47 -3.45
C ILE A 45 -9.83 1.53 -3.72
N GLY A 46 -8.55 1.16 -3.67
CA GLY A 46 -7.50 2.04 -4.14
C GLY A 46 -7.24 3.29 -3.30
N LEU A 47 -7.14 3.12 -2.02
CA LEU A 47 -6.98 4.22 -1.08
C LEU A 47 -5.55 4.73 -0.97
N ASP A 48 -4.54 3.89 -1.16
CA ASP A 48 -3.14 4.33 -1.03
C ASP A 48 -2.75 5.28 -2.16
N ALA A 49 -3.26 5.06 -3.39
CA ALA A 49 -3.09 6.03 -4.47
C ALA A 49 -3.77 7.37 -4.16
N ALA A 50 -4.95 7.32 -3.54
CA ALA A 50 -5.64 8.53 -3.12
C ALA A 50 -4.88 9.30 -2.01
N LEU A 51 -4.21 8.59 -1.11
CA LEU A 51 -3.39 9.19 -0.06
C LEU A 51 -2.08 9.78 -0.58
N LEU A 52 -1.59 9.30 -1.73
CA LEU A 52 -0.37 9.79 -2.37
C LEU A 52 -0.63 10.82 -3.47
N SER A 53 -1.90 11.04 -3.89
CA SER A 53 -2.18 11.93 -5.01
C SER A 53 -1.75 13.36 -4.70
N ARG A 54 -0.98 13.91 -5.63
CA ARG A 54 -0.52 15.30 -5.70
C ARG A 54 -0.60 15.76 -7.15
N ASP A 55 -0.96 17.01 -7.36
CA ASP A 55 -0.90 17.67 -8.67
C ASP A 55 0.53 18.18 -8.95
N GLU A 56 1.51 17.27 -8.94
CA GLU A 56 2.91 17.60 -9.24
C GLU A 56 3.33 17.07 -10.60
N GLU A 57 3.91 17.92 -11.43
CA GLU A 57 4.55 17.50 -12.69
C GLU A 57 5.67 16.48 -12.40
N GLY A 58 5.71 15.40 -13.19
CA GLY A 58 6.76 14.38 -13.10
C GLY A 58 6.48 13.25 -12.10
N ILE A 59 5.33 13.22 -11.42
CA ILE A 59 4.89 12.10 -10.60
C ILE A 59 3.65 11.46 -11.24
N THR A 60 3.70 10.16 -11.47
CA THR A 60 2.54 9.39 -11.96
C THR A 60 2.24 8.25 -11.01
N ILE A 61 1.07 8.29 -10.38
CA ILE A 61 0.62 7.24 -9.47
C ILE A 61 -0.43 6.40 -10.17
N ASN A 62 -0.25 5.10 -10.15
CA ASN A 62 -1.25 4.15 -10.64
C ASN A 62 -1.49 3.08 -9.58
N GLU A 63 -2.72 2.66 -9.53
CA GLU A 63 -3.16 1.63 -8.62
C GLU A 63 -3.73 0.47 -9.39
N ILE A 64 -3.46 -0.73 -8.88
CA ILE A 64 -4.08 -1.95 -9.36
C ILE A 64 -5.04 -2.42 -8.28
N ALA A 65 -6.34 -2.29 -8.56
CA ALA A 65 -7.38 -2.83 -7.72
C ALA A 65 -7.39 -4.37 -7.83
N GLY A 66 -7.54 -5.06 -6.69
CA GLY A 66 -7.63 -6.52 -6.66
C GLY A 66 -6.39 -7.20 -6.08
N GLY A 67 -5.95 -6.74 -4.91
CA GLY A 67 -4.80 -7.29 -4.17
C GLY A 67 -5.13 -8.56 -3.40
N CYS A 68 -5.44 -9.65 -4.08
CA CYS A 68 -5.29 -10.99 -3.51
C CYS A 68 -3.81 -11.42 -3.59
N LEU A 69 -3.34 -12.25 -2.64
CA LEU A 69 -2.00 -12.86 -2.65
C LEU A 69 -1.61 -13.50 -4.00
N CYS A 70 -2.61 -13.91 -4.78
CA CYS A 70 -2.50 -14.50 -6.11
C CYS A 70 -2.40 -13.50 -7.26
N CYS A 71 -2.66 -12.20 -7.04
CA CYS A 71 -2.80 -11.22 -8.12
C CYS A 71 -1.47 -10.58 -8.56
N VAL A 72 -0.38 -10.78 -7.81
CA VAL A 72 0.96 -10.37 -8.25
C VAL A 72 1.33 -11.08 -9.55
N ASN A 73 0.91 -12.32 -9.73
CA ASN A 73 1.10 -13.11 -10.94
C ASN A 73 -0.02 -12.95 -11.99
N GLY A 74 -1.03 -12.11 -11.71
CA GLY A 74 -2.22 -11.98 -12.53
C GLY A 74 -2.07 -11.02 -13.72
N VAL A 75 -2.87 -11.25 -14.76
CA VAL A 75 -3.04 -10.36 -15.91
C VAL A 75 -3.27 -8.89 -15.51
N PRO A 76 -4.08 -8.58 -14.46
CA PRO A 76 -4.30 -7.20 -14.04
C PRO A 76 -3.03 -6.45 -13.64
N PHE A 77 -2.11 -7.11 -12.90
CA PHE A 77 -0.83 -6.51 -12.52
C PHE A 77 0.04 -6.21 -13.75
N GLN A 78 0.19 -7.18 -14.65
CA GLN A 78 0.98 -7.01 -15.87
C GLN A 78 0.42 -5.90 -16.76
N VAL A 79 -0.90 -5.87 -16.95
CA VAL A 79 -1.59 -4.84 -17.76
C VAL A 79 -1.46 -3.46 -17.09
N GLY A 80 -1.66 -3.36 -15.77
CA GLY A 80 -1.56 -2.13 -15.01
C GLY A 80 -0.15 -1.54 -15.03
N LEU A 81 0.87 -2.37 -14.78
CA LEU A 81 2.27 -1.99 -14.86
C LEU A 81 2.66 -1.57 -16.30
N GLY A 82 2.24 -2.34 -17.30
CA GLY A 82 2.51 -1.98 -18.70
C GLY A 82 1.85 -0.68 -19.13
N ARG A 83 0.64 -0.37 -18.65
CA ARG A 83 -0.04 0.92 -18.91
C ARG A 83 0.69 2.07 -18.22
N LEU A 84 1.07 1.90 -16.96
CA LEU A 84 1.82 2.89 -16.19
C LEU A 84 3.12 3.25 -16.91
N LEU A 85 3.93 2.26 -17.25
CA LEU A 85 5.22 2.46 -17.92
C LEU A 85 5.08 3.18 -19.26
N ARG A 86 4.10 2.80 -20.09
CA ARG A 86 3.84 3.46 -21.36
C ARG A 86 3.39 4.92 -21.23
N LYS A 87 2.54 5.19 -20.22
CA LYS A 87 2.00 6.54 -19.98
C LYS A 87 3.03 7.46 -19.34
N ALA A 88 3.65 7.01 -18.25
CA ALA A 88 4.56 7.84 -17.46
C ALA A 88 5.97 7.94 -18.06
N ARG A 89 6.44 6.91 -18.77
CA ARG A 89 7.83 6.79 -19.22
C ARG A 89 8.81 7.20 -18.11
N PRO A 90 8.74 6.54 -16.95
CA PRO A 90 9.44 7.02 -15.77
C PRO A 90 10.94 6.75 -15.86
N ASP A 91 11.70 7.59 -15.19
CA ASP A 91 13.13 7.40 -14.96
C ASP A 91 13.37 6.52 -13.73
N ARG A 92 12.35 6.35 -12.85
CA ARG A 92 12.34 5.47 -11.69
C ARG A 92 10.93 4.98 -11.36
N LEU A 93 10.84 3.72 -10.91
CA LEU A 93 9.59 3.08 -10.50
C LEU A 93 9.66 2.66 -9.03
N LEU A 94 8.67 3.06 -8.25
CA LEU A 94 8.42 2.56 -6.90
C LEU A 94 7.21 1.63 -6.93
N ILE A 95 7.31 0.47 -6.28
CA ILE A 95 6.19 -0.48 -6.17
C ILE A 95 5.91 -0.73 -4.70
N GLU A 96 4.70 -0.41 -4.25
CA GLU A 96 4.18 -0.78 -2.94
C GLU A 96 3.30 -2.03 -3.08
N PRO A 97 3.77 -3.23 -2.69
CA PRO A 97 2.92 -4.39 -2.60
C PRO A 97 2.03 -4.30 -1.37
N SER A 98 0.92 -5.04 -1.37
CA SER A 98 0.08 -5.20 -0.19
C SER A 98 0.90 -5.63 1.04
N GLY A 99 0.60 -5.05 2.20
CA GLY A 99 1.20 -5.46 3.46
C GLY A 99 0.95 -6.93 3.84
N LEU A 100 0.01 -7.59 3.17
CA LEU A 100 -0.35 -9.00 3.30
C LEU A 100 0.19 -9.86 2.12
N GLY A 101 0.90 -9.24 1.18
CA GLY A 101 1.41 -9.90 -0.02
C GLY A 101 2.71 -10.69 0.22
N HIS A 102 3.20 -11.34 -0.84
CA HIS A 102 4.47 -12.07 -0.90
C HIS A 102 5.52 -11.27 -1.68
N PRO A 103 6.30 -10.39 -1.02
CA PRO A 103 7.28 -9.54 -1.70
C PRO A 103 8.34 -10.32 -2.48
N ALA A 104 8.75 -11.49 -1.96
CA ALA A 104 9.73 -12.35 -2.63
C ALA A 104 9.23 -12.85 -3.99
N GLU A 105 7.96 -13.19 -4.10
CA GLU A 105 7.36 -13.62 -5.36
C GLU A 105 7.27 -12.46 -6.36
N LEU A 106 6.91 -11.25 -5.88
CA LEU A 106 6.90 -10.06 -6.71
C LEU A 106 8.29 -9.78 -7.31
N ILE A 107 9.35 -9.80 -6.49
CA ILE A 107 10.73 -9.61 -6.96
C ILE A 107 11.08 -10.63 -8.05
N ARG A 108 10.76 -11.92 -7.83
CA ARG A 108 11.01 -12.97 -8.82
C ARG A 108 10.27 -12.71 -10.14
N GLN A 109 9.03 -12.26 -10.07
CA GLN A 109 8.22 -11.97 -11.24
C GLN A 109 8.76 -10.77 -12.03
N LEU A 110 9.15 -9.69 -11.35
CA LEU A 110 9.72 -8.50 -12.01
C LEU A 110 11.06 -8.81 -12.70
N GLY A 111 11.79 -9.84 -12.25
CA GLY A 111 13.03 -10.31 -12.89
C GLY A 111 12.84 -11.20 -14.12
N ARG A 112 11.58 -11.57 -14.47
CA ARG A 112 11.22 -12.46 -15.59
C ARG A 112 10.61 -11.69 -16.78
N PRO A 113 10.54 -12.28 -17.98
CA PRO A 113 9.74 -11.74 -19.06
C PRO A 113 8.27 -11.50 -18.62
N PRO A 114 7.62 -10.41 -19.06
CA PRO A 114 8.07 -9.43 -20.05
C PRO A 114 8.92 -8.29 -19.47
N TRP A 115 9.22 -8.26 -18.17
CA TRP A 115 9.85 -7.15 -17.48
C TRP A 115 11.38 -7.17 -17.52
N LYS A 116 11.96 -8.35 -17.73
CA LYS A 116 13.42 -8.52 -17.86
C LYS A 116 13.98 -7.62 -18.97
N GLY A 117 14.94 -6.76 -18.63
CA GLY A 117 15.53 -5.78 -19.55
C GLY A 117 14.75 -4.47 -19.67
N VAL A 118 13.48 -4.43 -19.24
CA VAL A 118 12.70 -3.20 -19.10
C VAL A 118 12.91 -2.58 -17.73
N LEU A 119 12.87 -3.42 -16.69
CA LEU A 119 13.07 -3.03 -15.29
C LEU A 119 14.44 -3.49 -14.79
N ASP A 120 15.12 -2.62 -14.05
CA ASP A 120 16.31 -2.91 -13.26
C ASP A 120 15.87 -3.02 -11.80
N VAL A 121 15.52 -4.24 -11.37
CA VAL A 121 14.97 -4.51 -10.05
C VAL A 121 16.05 -4.34 -8.99
N GLN A 122 15.86 -3.36 -8.13
CA GLN A 122 16.76 -3.04 -7.03
C GLN A 122 16.50 -3.97 -5.83
N PRO A 123 17.44 -4.10 -4.89
CA PRO A 123 17.25 -4.87 -3.68
C PRO A 123 15.99 -4.47 -2.92
N LEU A 124 15.28 -5.47 -2.38
CA LEU A 124 14.03 -5.28 -1.65
C LEU A 124 14.23 -4.38 -0.43
N VAL A 125 13.36 -3.40 -0.26
CA VAL A 125 13.28 -2.57 0.95
C VAL A 125 12.13 -3.08 1.80
N ILE A 126 12.42 -3.40 3.08
CA ILE A 126 11.38 -3.81 4.05
C ILE A 126 11.23 -2.73 5.11
N VAL A 127 10.01 -2.25 5.28
CA VAL A 127 9.63 -1.30 6.33
C VAL A 127 9.00 -2.06 7.48
N LEU A 128 9.55 -1.92 8.69
CA LEU A 128 9.04 -2.53 9.91
C LEU A 128 8.60 -1.46 10.92
N ASP A 129 7.66 -1.81 11.77
CA ASP A 129 7.17 -0.97 12.85
C ASP A 129 7.97 -1.26 14.12
N ALA A 130 8.72 -0.28 14.62
CA ALA A 130 9.53 -0.41 15.83
C ALA A 130 8.67 -0.69 17.08
N LEU A 131 7.46 -0.12 17.16
CA LEU A 131 6.56 -0.32 18.29
C LEU A 131 6.02 -1.75 18.32
N ALA A 132 5.58 -2.27 17.17
CA ALA A 132 5.11 -3.65 17.02
C ALA A 132 6.23 -4.65 17.38
N LEU A 133 7.45 -4.40 16.89
CA LEU A 133 8.62 -5.23 17.24
C LEU A 133 8.95 -5.17 18.73
N ALA A 134 8.89 -3.99 19.35
CA ALA A 134 9.13 -3.83 20.78
C ALA A 134 8.04 -4.52 21.64
N ALA A 135 6.80 -4.56 21.15
CA ALA A 135 5.69 -5.29 21.75
C ALA A 135 5.80 -6.82 21.57
N GLY A 136 6.78 -7.30 20.80
CA GLY A 136 6.96 -8.73 20.52
C GLY A 136 5.96 -9.28 19.50
N GLU A 137 5.32 -8.43 18.71
CA GLU A 137 4.39 -8.87 17.66
C GLU A 137 5.14 -9.70 16.59
N PRO A 138 4.65 -10.89 16.24
CA PRO A 138 5.30 -11.73 15.26
C PRO A 138 5.15 -11.13 13.85
N LEU A 139 6.22 -11.14 13.08
CA LEU A 139 6.14 -10.80 11.66
C LEU A 139 5.33 -11.88 10.91
N PRO A 140 4.42 -11.47 10.01
CA PRO A 140 3.77 -12.40 9.09
C PRO A 140 4.79 -13.26 8.35
N GLU A 141 4.48 -14.53 8.09
CA GLU A 141 5.42 -15.49 7.51
C GLU A 141 6.01 -15.00 6.18
N ALA A 142 5.17 -14.53 5.26
CA ALA A 142 5.61 -13.98 3.98
C ALA A 142 6.58 -12.78 4.13
N GLN A 143 6.42 -11.99 5.18
CA GLN A 143 7.33 -10.87 5.45
C GLN A 143 8.66 -11.38 6.05
N ARG A 144 8.61 -12.39 6.90
CA ARG A 144 9.78 -13.04 7.49
C ARG A 144 10.64 -13.73 6.41
N GLU A 145 10.01 -14.47 5.48
CA GLU A 145 10.70 -15.05 4.33
C GLU A 145 11.38 -13.99 3.46
N SER A 146 10.73 -12.85 3.30
CA SER A 146 11.24 -11.74 2.50
C SER A 146 12.45 -11.04 3.12
N LEU A 147 12.69 -11.18 4.44
CA LEU A 147 13.89 -10.65 5.10
C LEU A 147 15.18 -11.27 4.51
N ALA A 148 15.14 -12.54 4.09
CA ALA A 148 16.31 -13.20 3.50
C ALA A 148 16.78 -12.57 2.18
N ILE A 149 15.91 -11.87 1.47
CA ILE A 149 16.20 -11.22 0.18
C ILE A 149 16.20 -9.70 0.27
N ALA A 150 15.96 -9.14 1.45
CA ALA A 150 15.98 -7.70 1.64
C ALA A 150 17.42 -7.17 1.57
N GLY A 151 17.60 -6.05 0.89
CA GLY A 151 18.86 -5.31 0.88
C GLY A 151 18.87 -4.17 1.90
N LEU A 152 17.70 -3.71 2.31
CA LEU A 152 17.54 -2.60 3.25
C LEU A 152 16.37 -2.85 4.20
N LEU A 153 16.61 -2.70 5.50
CA LEU A 153 15.58 -2.59 6.52
C LEU A 153 15.39 -1.13 6.92
N VAL A 154 14.16 -0.68 6.94
CA VAL A 154 13.75 0.63 7.47
C VAL A 154 12.88 0.38 8.69
N ILE A 155 13.38 0.63 9.88
CA ILE A 155 12.64 0.48 11.13
C ILE A 155 12.03 1.84 11.47
N ASN A 156 10.73 1.95 11.18
CA ASN A 156 9.95 3.17 11.33
C ASN A 156 9.32 3.27 12.72
N LYS A 157 8.81 4.45 13.09
CA LYS A 157 8.22 4.76 14.40
C LYS A 157 9.20 4.58 15.56
N SER A 158 10.46 4.89 15.30
CA SER A 158 11.56 4.60 16.20
C SER A 158 11.66 5.56 17.39
N GLY A 159 11.08 6.75 17.30
CA GLY A 159 11.18 7.79 18.33
C GLY A 159 10.57 7.40 19.68
N SER A 160 9.57 6.52 19.64
CA SER A 160 8.91 6.01 20.86
C SER A 160 9.54 4.75 21.44
N VAL A 161 10.65 4.24 20.87
CA VAL A 161 11.34 3.03 21.33
C VAL A 161 12.67 3.39 21.97
N ASP A 162 12.86 2.96 23.23
CA ASP A 162 14.08 3.22 23.98
C ASP A 162 15.31 2.45 23.45
N LYS A 163 16.49 2.83 23.93
CA LYS A 163 17.76 2.25 23.47
C LYS A 163 17.87 0.73 23.76
N SER A 164 17.29 0.25 24.87
CA SER A 164 17.34 -1.16 25.25
C SER A 164 16.53 -2.00 24.29
N ASN A 165 15.29 -1.58 24.01
CA ASN A 165 14.41 -2.21 23.03
C ASN A 165 14.99 -2.16 21.61
N ARG A 166 15.60 -1.04 21.21
CA ARG A 166 16.31 -0.96 19.91
C ARG A 166 17.44 -2.00 19.81
N ALA A 167 18.21 -2.19 20.90
CA ALA A 167 19.27 -3.20 20.92
C ALA A 167 18.72 -4.63 20.82
N LEU A 168 17.60 -4.92 21.48
CA LEU A 168 16.92 -6.23 21.38
C LEU A 168 16.39 -6.47 19.96
N ILE A 169 15.70 -5.49 19.37
CA ILE A 169 15.20 -5.56 17.99
C ILE A 169 16.37 -5.81 17.03
N SER A 170 17.48 -5.06 17.15
CA SER A 170 18.62 -5.23 16.27
C SER A 170 19.25 -6.63 16.35
N ARG A 171 19.19 -7.28 17.51
CA ARG A 171 19.68 -8.65 17.70
C ARG A 171 18.75 -9.72 17.16
N SER A 172 17.46 -9.44 17.08
CA SER A 172 16.42 -10.37 16.59
C SER A 172 16.28 -10.37 15.06
N LEU A 173 16.83 -9.35 14.40
CA LEU A 173 16.78 -9.19 12.96
C LEU A 173 18.06 -9.71 12.28
N PRO A 174 17.97 -10.14 11.00
CA PRO A 174 19.15 -10.53 10.25
C PRO A 174 20.19 -9.39 10.15
N SER A 175 21.47 -9.76 10.08
CA SER A 175 22.55 -8.78 9.89
C SER A 175 22.51 -8.22 8.47
N MET A 176 21.94 -7.04 8.33
CA MET A 176 21.83 -6.31 7.06
C MET A 176 21.82 -4.80 7.30
N THR A 177 21.90 -4.02 6.21
CA THR A 177 21.80 -2.56 6.32
C THR A 177 20.43 -2.18 6.91
N THR A 178 20.47 -1.56 8.08
CA THR A 178 19.27 -1.17 8.84
C THR A 178 19.30 0.32 9.12
N LEU A 179 18.22 1.02 8.81
CA LEU A 179 18.03 2.43 9.09
C LEU A 179 16.82 2.62 10.00
N TRP A 180 17.02 3.40 11.07
CA TRP A 180 15.97 3.75 12.03
C TRP A 180 15.42 5.11 11.67
N THR A 181 14.10 5.24 11.65
CA THR A 181 13.44 6.47 11.25
C THR A 181 12.10 6.69 11.97
N ASP A 182 11.55 7.86 11.78
CA ASP A 182 10.19 8.23 12.18
C ASP A 182 9.44 8.83 10.99
N HIS A 183 8.11 8.68 11.00
CA HIS A 183 7.22 9.19 9.96
C HIS A 183 7.61 8.76 8.53
N GLY A 184 8.35 7.65 8.39
CA GLY A 184 8.82 7.16 7.10
C GLY A 184 9.90 8.01 6.45
N TYR A 185 10.57 8.90 7.18
CA TYR A 185 11.61 9.75 6.60
C TYR A 185 12.86 8.94 6.30
N LEU A 186 13.29 8.97 5.03
CA LEU A 186 14.53 8.40 4.55
C LEU A 186 15.14 9.36 3.53
N HIS A 187 16.40 9.74 3.74
CA HIS A 187 17.08 10.58 2.76
C HIS A 187 17.23 9.82 1.45
N VAL A 188 16.89 10.48 0.34
CA VAL A 188 16.86 9.87 -0.99
C VAL A 188 18.20 9.24 -1.39
N ASP A 189 19.33 9.82 -0.99
CA ASP A 189 20.67 9.27 -1.25
C ASP A 189 20.94 7.93 -0.55
N ASN A 190 20.25 7.66 0.56
CA ASN A 190 20.32 6.36 1.23
C ASN A 190 19.46 5.30 0.52
N PHE A 191 18.61 5.70 -0.40
CA PHE A 191 17.72 4.85 -1.18
C PHE A 191 18.22 4.69 -2.62
N ILE A 192 18.70 5.78 -3.25
CA ILE A 192 19.22 5.82 -4.59
C ILE A 192 20.75 5.67 -4.55
N GLY A 193 21.31 4.71 -5.24
CA GLY A 193 22.76 4.63 -5.47
C GLY A 193 23.54 3.72 -4.53
N LYS A 194 22.96 3.16 -3.49
CA LYS A 194 23.58 2.07 -2.73
C LYS A 194 23.20 0.73 -3.33
N ARG A 195 24.15 0.02 -3.92
CA ARG A 195 23.98 -1.40 -4.26
C ARG A 195 24.09 -2.20 -2.96
N TYR A 196 22.96 -2.57 -2.39
CA TYR A 196 22.90 -3.51 -1.29
C TYR A 196 23.22 -4.91 -1.83
N GLN A 197 24.03 -5.69 -1.11
CA GLN A 197 24.32 -7.07 -1.53
C GLN A 197 23.05 -7.91 -1.41
N GLN A 198 22.66 -8.50 -2.50
CA GLN A 198 21.52 -9.41 -2.59
C GLN A 198 22.01 -10.80 -2.98
N GLU A 199 21.64 -11.80 -2.18
CA GLU A 199 21.77 -13.19 -2.61
C GLU A 199 20.79 -13.48 -3.73
N VAL A 200 21.28 -13.93 -4.86
CA VAL A 200 20.44 -14.24 -6.02
C VAL A 200 19.66 -15.52 -5.75
N LEU A 201 18.36 -15.41 -5.52
CA LEU A 201 17.47 -16.57 -5.45
C LEU A 201 17.45 -17.29 -6.80
N ARG A 202 17.82 -18.57 -6.81
CA ARG A 202 17.68 -19.43 -7.99
C ARG A 202 16.20 -19.70 -8.27
N PRO A 203 15.77 -19.73 -9.54
CA PRO A 203 14.39 -19.99 -9.90
C PRO A 203 13.98 -21.42 -9.49
N VAL A 204 12.87 -21.53 -8.78
CA VAL A 204 12.13 -22.79 -8.63
C VAL A 204 10.94 -22.70 -9.59
N ASP A 205 10.89 -23.60 -10.55
CA ASP A 205 9.81 -23.69 -11.54
C ASP A 205 8.64 -24.49 -10.94
N GLU A 206 7.55 -23.80 -10.59
CA GLU A 206 6.25 -24.44 -10.43
C GLU A 206 5.17 -23.66 -11.18
N PRO A 207 4.27 -24.34 -11.90
CA PRO A 207 3.22 -23.70 -12.69
C PRO A 207 2.00 -23.37 -11.85
N VAL A 208 1.55 -22.11 -11.90
CA VAL A 208 0.31 -21.65 -11.27
C VAL A 208 -0.76 -21.41 -12.35
N THR A 209 -1.89 -22.10 -12.19
CA THR A 209 -3.08 -21.93 -13.04
C THR A 209 -3.82 -20.63 -12.76
N PRO A 210 -4.34 -19.94 -13.79
CA PRO A 210 -5.07 -18.67 -13.61
C PRO A 210 -6.52 -18.91 -13.18
N ASN A 211 -6.98 -18.11 -12.23
CA ASN A 211 -8.41 -18.03 -11.91
C ASN A 211 -8.94 -16.66 -12.40
N GLU A 212 -9.95 -16.70 -13.27
CA GLU A 212 -10.56 -15.53 -13.87
C GLU A 212 -11.66 -14.98 -12.94
N SER A 213 -11.56 -13.70 -12.55
CA SER A 213 -12.70 -12.95 -12.04
C SER A 213 -12.54 -11.45 -12.27
N GLY A 214 -13.28 -10.94 -13.22
CA GLY A 214 -14.06 -9.72 -13.16
C GLY A 214 -13.39 -8.36 -13.28
N LEU A 215 -13.08 -7.95 -14.52
CA LEU A 215 -12.94 -6.55 -14.90
C LEU A 215 -14.34 -5.94 -15.20
N LEU A 216 -14.88 -5.16 -14.27
CA LEU A 216 -15.93 -4.18 -14.60
C LEU A 216 -15.56 -2.86 -13.91
N GLY A 217 -15.06 -1.90 -14.69
CA GLY A 217 -15.05 -0.50 -14.31
C GLY A 217 -16.49 -0.07 -14.05
N GLY A 218 -16.88 -0.01 -12.77
CA GLY A 218 -18.25 0.26 -12.38
C GLY A 218 -18.68 1.68 -12.77
N LEU A 219 -19.60 1.78 -13.71
CA LEU A 219 -20.41 2.97 -13.91
C LEU A 219 -21.45 2.99 -12.80
N TRP A 220 -21.55 4.11 -12.05
CA TRP A 220 -22.65 4.30 -11.11
C TRP A 220 -23.98 4.43 -11.85
N ILE A 221 -24.85 3.46 -11.67
CA ILE A 221 -26.24 3.54 -12.16
C ILE A 221 -27.02 4.55 -11.30
N ASN A 222 -26.72 4.58 -10.00
CA ASN A 222 -27.26 5.56 -9.06
C ASN A 222 -26.12 6.17 -8.24
N PRO A 223 -25.84 7.48 -8.36
CA PRO A 223 -24.76 8.14 -7.61
C PRO A 223 -24.87 8.02 -6.09
N ARG A 224 -26.05 7.82 -5.54
CA ARG A 224 -26.28 7.71 -4.09
C ARG A 224 -25.99 6.32 -3.53
N ILE A 225 -25.82 5.31 -4.38
CA ILE A 225 -25.50 3.94 -3.97
C ILE A 225 -24.02 3.69 -4.21
N PRO A 226 -23.24 3.38 -3.16
CA PRO A 226 -21.82 3.08 -3.33
C PRO A 226 -21.63 1.74 -4.04
N LEU A 227 -20.54 1.65 -4.79
CA LEU A 227 -20.01 0.36 -5.21
C LEU A 227 -19.37 -0.29 -3.97
N CYS A 228 -19.83 -1.47 -3.60
CA CYS A 228 -19.35 -2.21 -2.45
C CYS A 228 -18.67 -3.49 -2.90
N ILE A 229 -17.49 -3.77 -2.33
CA ILE A 229 -16.71 -4.97 -2.62
C ILE A 229 -16.17 -5.50 -1.31
N SER A 230 -16.31 -6.81 -1.08
CA SER A 230 -15.73 -7.48 0.06
C SER A 230 -14.88 -8.66 -0.37
N GLN A 231 -13.86 -8.99 0.41
CA GLN A 231 -12.93 -10.07 0.12
C GLN A 231 -12.46 -10.75 1.41
N GLN A 232 -12.43 -12.08 1.42
CA GLN A 232 -11.79 -12.89 2.45
C GLN A 232 -10.35 -13.18 2.05
N GLY A 233 -9.39 -12.91 2.93
CA GLY A 233 -7.98 -13.24 2.76
C GLY A 233 -7.43 -14.00 3.96
N GLN A 234 -6.18 -14.44 3.89
CA GLN A 234 -5.52 -15.16 4.99
C GLN A 234 -5.35 -14.29 6.26
N ALA A 235 -5.26 -12.98 6.11
CA ALA A 235 -5.02 -12.04 7.20
C ALA A 235 -6.29 -11.30 7.65
N GLY A 236 -7.47 -11.79 7.27
CA GLY A 236 -8.74 -11.20 7.68
C GLY A 236 -9.70 -10.97 6.52
N TRP A 237 -10.76 -10.27 6.80
CA TRP A 237 -11.79 -9.90 5.86
C TRP A 237 -11.77 -8.39 5.60
N SER A 238 -11.70 -8.00 4.34
CA SER A 238 -11.78 -6.60 3.95
C SER A 238 -13.11 -6.30 3.27
N ILE A 239 -13.60 -5.10 3.50
CA ILE A 239 -14.75 -4.54 2.81
C ILE A 239 -14.49 -3.09 2.47
N GLY A 240 -14.88 -2.71 1.25
CA GLY A 240 -14.65 -1.37 0.78
C GLY A 240 -15.82 -0.81 -0.01
N TRP A 241 -15.96 0.52 0.05
CA TRP A 241 -16.99 1.26 -0.67
C TRP A 241 -16.37 2.38 -1.48
N LYS A 242 -16.94 2.58 -2.66
CA LYS A 242 -16.59 3.67 -3.55
C LYS A 242 -17.84 4.48 -3.85
N TRP A 243 -17.84 5.76 -3.46
CA TRP A 243 -18.95 6.67 -3.64
C TRP A 243 -18.69 7.63 -4.78
N HIS A 244 -19.78 8.00 -5.48
CA HIS A 244 -19.70 9.04 -6.51
C HIS A 244 -19.26 10.38 -5.89
N PRO A 245 -18.45 11.21 -6.59
CA PRO A 245 -17.91 12.45 -6.03
C PRO A 245 -18.97 13.50 -5.65
N SER A 246 -20.18 13.39 -6.18
CA SER A 246 -21.30 14.27 -5.79
C SER A 246 -21.89 13.97 -4.41
N VAL A 247 -21.55 12.82 -3.82
CA VAL A 247 -22.01 12.45 -2.48
C VAL A 247 -21.03 12.96 -1.45
N MET A 248 -21.50 13.76 -0.51
CA MET A 248 -20.73 14.22 0.62
C MET A 248 -21.04 13.39 1.86
N LEU A 249 -20.03 13.11 2.66
CA LEU A 249 -20.13 12.38 3.93
C LEU A 249 -19.80 13.32 5.07
N ASP A 250 -20.53 13.19 6.19
CA ASP A 250 -20.22 13.94 7.41
C ASP A 250 -19.10 13.25 8.20
N PRO A 251 -17.91 13.89 8.40
CA PRO A 251 -16.76 13.29 9.08
C PRO A 251 -17.06 12.88 10.52
N ALA A 252 -17.93 13.61 11.23
CA ALA A 252 -18.30 13.30 12.61
C ALA A 252 -19.12 12.01 12.67
N SER A 253 -20.10 11.87 11.78
CA SER A 253 -20.94 10.68 11.63
C SER A 253 -20.12 9.47 11.21
N VAL A 254 -19.17 9.62 10.25
CA VAL A 254 -18.24 8.56 9.87
C VAL A 254 -17.36 8.16 11.05
N GLY A 255 -16.83 9.11 11.83
CA GLY A 255 -16.07 8.82 13.04
C GLY A 255 -16.90 8.05 14.09
N ASN A 256 -18.18 8.40 14.25
CA ASN A 256 -19.10 7.69 15.13
C ASN A 256 -19.38 6.26 14.62
N PHE A 257 -19.57 6.10 13.32
CA PHE A 257 -19.74 4.81 12.69
C PHE A 257 -18.52 3.92 12.94
N LEU A 258 -17.31 4.41 12.70
CA LEU A 258 -16.07 3.64 12.91
C LEU A 258 -15.94 3.13 14.35
N ARG A 259 -16.32 3.90 15.36
CA ARG A 259 -16.26 3.49 16.79
C ARG A 259 -17.17 2.33 17.17
N ARG A 260 -18.16 1.99 16.34
CA ARG A 260 -19.09 0.87 16.60
C ARG A 260 -18.55 -0.49 16.20
N TRP A 261 -17.43 -0.52 15.47
CA TRP A 261 -16.91 -1.74 14.87
C TRP A 261 -15.47 -2.02 15.30
N ALA A 262 -15.16 -3.30 15.52
CA ALA A 262 -13.82 -3.77 15.89
C ALA A 262 -12.99 -4.04 14.61
N TRP A 263 -12.64 -2.99 13.89
CA TRP A 263 -11.78 -3.08 12.72
C TRP A 263 -10.30 -3.02 13.13
N ARG A 264 -9.46 -3.73 12.39
CA ARG A 264 -7.99 -3.69 12.52
C ARG A 264 -7.37 -2.51 11.80
N ARG A 265 -7.96 -2.12 10.70
CA ARG A 265 -7.52 -0.97 9.92
C ARG A 265 -8.70 -0.27 9.27
N ALA A 266 -8.66 1.05 9.26
CA ALA A 266 -9.59 1.91 8.55
C ALA A 266 -8.79 2.89 7.67
N LYS A 267 -9.03 2.86 6.37
CA LYS A 267 -8.52 3.83 5.41
C LYS A 267 -9.67 4.50 4.72
N LEU A 268 -9.66 5.82 4.67
CA LEU A 268 -10.73 6.59 4.07
C LEU A 268 -10.18 7.81 3.33
N VAL A 269 -10.80 8.11 2.22
CA VAL A 269 -10.79 9.44 1.60
C VAL A 269 -12.23 9.78 1.29
N ILE A 270 -12.74 10.87 1.84
CA ILE A 270 -14.13 11.25 1.71
C ILE A 270 -14.29 12.71 1.27
N HIS A 271 -15.28 12.94 0.43
CA HIS A 271 -15.77 14.28 0.11
C HIS A 271 -16.69 14.74 1.25
N THR A 272 -16.38 15.87 1.84
CA THR A 272 -17.14 16.45 2.96
C THR A 272 -17.59 17.86 2.63
N PRO A 273 -18.56 18.43 3.37
CA PRO A 273 -18.93 19.84 3.18
C PRO A 273 -17.74 20.81 3.34
N GLY A 274 -16.71 20.44 4.10
CA GLY A 274 -15.48 21.22 4.28
C GLY A 274 -14.37 20.91 3.28
N GLY A 275 -14.66 20.09 2.24
CA GLY A 275 -13.67 19.65 1.25
C GLY A 275 -13.27 18.18 1.44
N TRP A 276 -12.24 17.78 0.76
CA TRP A 276 -11.77 16.39 0.79
C TRP A 276 -10.89 16.12 1.99
N GLN A 277 -11.19 15.05 2.72
CA GLN A 277 -10.47 14.63 3.91
C GLN A 277 -10.09 13.15 3.82
N SER A 278 -8.97 12.79 4.47
CA SER A 278 -8.48 11.43 4.54
C SER A 278 -8.22 11.00 5.98
N LEU A 279 -8.30 9.67 6.21
CA LEU A 279 -8.00 9.02 7.47
C LEU A 279 -7.30 7.71 7.19
N ASN A 280 -6.26 7.42 7.97
CA ASN A 280 -5.60 6.13 8.00
C ASN A 280 -5.34 5.76 9.47
N ALA A 281 -6.06 4.78 9.98
CA ALA A 281 -6.04 4.39 11.39
C ALA A 281 -5.92 2.88 11.56
N LEU A 282 -5.32 2.46 12.68
CA LEU A 282 -5.15 1.07 13.11
C LEU A 282 -5.88 0.83 14.42
N ASP A 283 -6.41 -0.38 14.61
CA ASP A 283 -6.90 -0.94 15.88
C ASP A 283 -7.72 0.03 16.74
N GLY A 284 -8.76 0.61 16.16
CA GLY A 284 -9.69 1.46 16.90
C GLY A 284 -9.14 2.83 17.33
N GLN A 285 -8.01 3.26 16.78
CA GLN A 285 -7.47 4.60 17.01
C GLN A 285 -8.53 5.68 16.70
N ALA A 286 -8.44 6.81 17.41
CA ALA A 286 -9.33 7.95 17.16
C ALA A 286 -9.18 8.46 15.73
N ALA A 287 -10.29 8.82 15.10
CA ALA A 287 -10.31 9.38 13.77
C ALA A 287 -9.58 10.74 13.74
N ASN A 288 -8.38 10.74 13.17
CA ASN A 288 -7.59 11.95 12.93
C ASN A 288 -7.67 12.31 11.44
N TRP A 289 -8.60 13.19 11.09
CA TRP A 289 -8.84 13.63 9.74
C TRP A 289 -7.78 14.61 9.26
N GLN A 290 -7.30 14.39 8.04
CA GLN A 290 -6.33 15.25 7.36
C GLN A 290 -6.90 15.75 6.04
N ALA A 291 -6.54 16.96 5.61
CA ALA A 291 -6.88 17.44 4.28
C ALA A 291 -6.30 16.51 3.20
N SER A 292 -7.08 16.26 2.15
CA SER A 292 -6.67 15.42 1.02
C SER A 292 -6.75 16.21 -0.28
N GLU A 293 -5.80 15.95 -1.19
CA GLU A 293 -5.81 16.51 -2.55
C GLU A 293 -6.59 15.63 -3.56
N TRP A 294 -7.03 14.47 -3.14
CA TRP A 294 -7.87 13.59 -3.97
C TRP A 294 -9.21 14.24 -4.31
N ARG A 295 -9.65 14.14 -5.58
CA ARG A 295 -10.87 14.83 -6.08
C ARG A 295 -11.78 13.95 -6.94
N LYS A 296 -11.53 12.61 -6.99
CA LYS A 296 -12.21 11.74 -7.96
C LYS A 296 -13.46 11.04 -7.42
N ASP A 297 -13.39 10.53 -6.21
CA ASP A 297 -14.46 9.73 -5.58
C ASP A 297 -14.17 9.57 -4.08
N SER A 298 -15.20 9.31 -3.26
CA SER A 298 -14.95 8.92 -1.87
C SER A 298 -14.69 7.43 -1.78
N ARG A 299 -13.71 7.04 -0.98
CA ARG A 299 -13.29 5.66 -0.79
C ARG A 299 -13.16 5.35 0.69
N ILE A 300 -13.74 4.24 1.09
CA ILE A 300 -13.71 3.76 2.47
C ILE A 300 -13.33 2.29 2.42
N GLU A 301 -12.33 1.89 3.18
CA GLU A 301 -11.92 0.50 3.33
C GLU A 301 -11.73 0.18 4.80
N LEU A 302 -12.33 -0.94 5.22
CA LEU A 302 -12.18 -1.50 6.55
C LEU A 302 -11.63 -2.93 6.45
N ILE A 303 -10.71 -3.26 7.35
CA ILE A 303 -10.16 -4.62 7.50
C ILE A 303 -10.53 -5.12 8.88
N PHE A 304 -11.10 -6.33 8.94
CA PHE A 304 -11.53 -7.03 10.14
C PHE A 304 -10.83 -8.38 10.26
N ASP A 305 -10.76 -8.94 11.46
CA ASP A 305 -10.27 -10.30 11.67
C ASP A 305 -11.22 -11.35 11.10
N GLN A 306 -12.53 -11.09 11.21
CA GLN A 306 -13.60 -11.99 10.76
C GLN A 306 -14.64 -11.22 9.90
N PRO A 307 -15.36 -11.92 9.00
CA PRO A 307 -16.44 -11.32 8.24
C PRO A 307 -17.48 -10.65 9.14
N GLN A 308 -17.97 -9.49 8.72
CA GLN A 308 -19.03 -8.72 9.36
C GLN A 308 -20.28 -8.68 8.45
N SER A 309 -21.42 -8.26 9.00
CA SER A 309 -22.61 -8.01 8.19
C SER A 309 -22.38 -6.86 7.22
N GLN A 310 -22.28 -7.18 5.94
CA GLN A 310 -22.12 -6.18 4.88
C GLN A 310 -23.29 -5.19 4.84
N GLU A 311 -24.52 -5.69 5.05
CA GLU A 311 -25.74 -4.86 5.06
C GLU A 311 -25.69 -3.84 6.20
N ALA A 312 -25.33 -4.26 7.43
CA ALA A 312 -25.25 -3.38 8.58
C ALA A 312 -24.14 -2.32 8.41
N LEU A 313 -22.99 -2.71 7.87
CA LEU A 313 -21.90 -1.78 7.56
C LEU A 313 -22.33 -0.76 6.48
N GLN A 314 -22.96 -1.22 5.41
CA GLN A 314 -23.40 -0.35 4.32
C GLN A 314 -24.49 0.62 4.78
N GLN A 315 -25.46 0.15 5.56
CA GLN A 315 -26.51 1.02 6.11
C GLN A 315 -25.90 2.07 7.03
N GLY A 316 -25.00 1.67 7.94
CA GLY A 316 -24.32 2.61 8.83
C GLY A 316 -23.51 3.69 8.11
N LEU A 317 -22.91 3.37 6.96
CA LEU A 317 -22.25 4.36 6.11
C LEU A 317 -23.24 5.22 5.32
N GLN A 318 -24.35 4.66 4.90
CA GLN A 318 -25.43 5.41 4.23
C GLN A 318 -25.98 6.51 5.17
N ASP A 319 -26.11 6.21 6.45
CA ASP A 319 -26.57 7.16 7.47
C ASP A 319 -25.54 8.29 7.73
N CYS A 320 -24.30 8.16 7.23
CA CYS A 320 -23.26 9.20 7.31
C CYS A 320 -23.30 10.19 6.13
N VAL A 321 -24.20 10.01 5.15
CA VAL A 321 -24.32 10.95 4.02
C VAL A 321 -24.81 12.30 4.55
N ALA A 322 -24.07 13.36 4.20
CA ALA A 322 -24.45 14.72 4.55
C ALA A 322 -25.72 15.13 3.77
N ASN A 323 -26.62 15.80 4.47
CA ASN A 323 -27.88 16.31 3.90
C ASN A 323 -27.63 17.50 2.97
#